data_df7c52cd7e3056c2f5bb46b3bffebf5f
#
_entry.id   df7c52cd7e3056c2f5bb46b3bffebf5f
#
_cell.length_a   1.000
_cell.length_b   1.000
_cell.length_c   1.000
_cell.angle_alpha   90.00
_cell.angle_beta   90.00
_cell.angle_gamma   90.00
#
_symmetry.space_group_name_H-M   'P 1'
#
loop_
_entity.id
_entity.type
_entity.pdbx_description
1 polymer ?
#
loop_
_entity_poly.entity_id
_entity_poly.type
_entity_poly.pdbx_seq_one_letter_code
_entity_poly.pdbx_strand_id
1 'polypeptide(L)'
;MPNAESFARIARYGVSGVLSALTHFTVGLAANVLLGLPAVIASSIGFAASIAVSYVLQRTWVFRSGTAHTVTGPRFLTVTAAAFGLNAAVLWAGVSLLGGPFPVVQAVAILLIPVLNYLLHSRWTFT
;
A
#
# COMPACT_ATOMS: atom_id res chain seq x y z
N MET A 1 -10.83 -22.27 6.93
CA MET A 1 -11.78 -21.43 7.70
C MET A 1 -11.04 -20.27 8.34
N PRO A 2 -11.53 -19.04 8.19
CA PRO A 2 -10.97 -17.94 8.95
C PRO A 2 -11.27 -18.16 10.44
N ASN A 3 -10.26 -17.90 11.28
CA ASN A 3 -10.38 -17.98 12.72
C ASN A 3 -10.13 -16.59 13.34
N ALA A 4 -10.21 -16.48 14.67
CA ALA A 4 -10.02 -15.22 15.36
C ALA A 4 -8.65 -14.58 15.05
N GLU A 5 -7.61 -15.40 14.90
CA GLU A 5 -6.27 -14.92 14.55
C GLU A 5 -6.23 -14.36 13.13
N SER A 6 -6.89 -15.01 12.17
CA SER A 6 -6.98 -14.51 10.80
C SER A 6 -7.73 -13.18 10.74
N PHE A 7 -8.83 -13.05 11.46
CA PHE A 7 -9.57 -11.80 11.54
C PHE A 7 -8.74 -10.68 12.19
N ALA A 8 -8.01 -11.01 13.26
CA ALA A 8 -7.15 -10.05 13.93
C ALA A 8 -6.03 -9.57 13.00
N ARG A 9 -5.46 -10.48 12.19
CA ARG A 9 -4.43 -10.12 11.21
C ARG A 9 -4.97 -9.19 10.14
N ILE A 10 -6.16 -9.48 9.62
CA ILE A 10 -6.81 -8.61 8.62
C ILE A 10 -7.08 -7.23 9.22
N ALA A 11 -7.56 -7.18 10.47
CA ALA A 11 -7.80 -5.92 11.16
C ALA A 11 -6.50 -5.12 11.34
N ARG A 12 -5.41 -5.78 11.73
CA ARG A 12 -4.10 -5.14 11.85
C ARG A 12 -3.59 -4.63 10.50
N TYR A 13 -3.81 -5.38 9.42
CA TYR A 13 -3.49 -4.93 8.08
C TYR A 13 -4.25 -3.65 7.72
N GLY A 14 -5.54 -3.61 7.99
CA GLY A 14 -6.36 -2.41 7.77
C GLY A 14 -5.86 -1.20 8.55
N VAL A 15 -5.52 -1.39 9.83
CA VAL A 15 -4.95 -0.33 10.67
C VAL A 15 -3.61 0.13 10.11
N SER A 16 -2.74 -0.80 9.68
CA SER A 16 -1.46 -0.42 9.07
C SER A 16 -1.66 0.41 7.80
N GLY A 17 -2.67 0.09 7.01
CA GLY A 17 -3.02 0.86 5.82
C GLY A 17 -3.45 2.28 6.15
N VAL A 18 -4.28 2.45 7.17
CA VAL A 18 -4.70 3.78 7.64
C VAL A 18 -3.49 4.58 8.15
N LEU A 19 -2.64 3.97 8.96
CA LEU A 19 -1.43 4.63 9.49
C LEU A 19 -0.48 5.03 8.36
N SER A 20 -0.33 4.18 7.34
CA SER A 20 0.49 4.50 6.16
C SER A 20 -0.08 5.67 5.38
N ALA A 21 -1.40 5.70 5.17
CA ALA A 21 -2.06 6.79 4.48
C ALA A 21 -1.93 8.12 5.25
N LEU A 22 -2.07 8.08 6.57
CA LEU A 22 -1.85 9.25 7.41
C LEU A 22 -0.40 9.73 7.36
N THR A 23 0.56 8.81 7.33
CA THR A 23 1.98 9.13 7.18
C THR A 23 2.23 9.83 5.85
N HIS A 24 1.70 9.27 4.75
CA HIS A 24 1.82 9.87 3.42
C HIS A 24 1.30 11.31 3.43
N PHE A 25 0.10 11.51 3.93
CA PHE A 25 -0.53 12.83 3.97
C PHE A 25 0.25 13.80 4.85
N THR A 26 0.58 13.39 6.09
CA THR A 26 1.22 14.26 7.07
C THR A 26 2.64 14.65 6.64
N VAL A 27 3.45 13.68 6.22
CA VAL A 27 4.82 13.94 5.79
C VAL A 27 4.82 14.76 4.50
N GLY A 28 3.94 14.45 3.55
CA GLY A 28 3.81 15.22 2.32
C GLY A 28 3.40 16.66 2.59
N LEU A 29 2.41 16.87 3.45
CA LEU A 29 1.96 18.20 3.82
C LEU A 29 3.06 18.99 4.53
N ALA A 30 3.75 18.36 5.48
CA ALA A 30 4.86 19.01 6.18
C ALA A 30 5.98 19.42 5.22
N ALA A 31 6.34 18.54 4.29
CA ALA A 31 7.36 18.86 3.29
C ALA A 31 6.94 20.02 2.39
N ASN A 32 5.68 20.09 2.00
CA ASN A 32 5.16 21.18 1.18
C ASN A 32 5.09 22.50 1.95
N VAL A 33 4.49 22.48 3.15
CA VAL A 33 4.20 23.70 3.91
C VAL A 33 5.42 24.19 4.68
N LEU A 34 6.12 23.31 5.40
CA LEU A 34 7.23 23.70 6.27
C LEU A 34 8.56 23.87 5.54
N LEU A 35 8.82 23.02 4.53
CA LEU A 35 10.07 23.09 3.77
C LEU A 35 9.91 23.81 2.43
N GLY A 36 8.71 24.20 2.07
CA GLY A 36 8.44 24.91 0.83
C GLY A 36 8.69 24.11 -0.45
N LEU A 37 8.67 22.77 -0.36
CA LEU A 37 8.94 21.92 -1.53
C LEU A 37 7.75 21.89 -2.48
N PRO A 38 7.98 21.75 -3.81
CA PRO A 38 6.90 21.60 -4.78
C PRO A 38 6.03 20.40 -4.46
N ALA A 39 4.75 20.46 -4.83
CA ALA A 39 3.74 19.45 -4.48
C ALA A 39 4.16 18.03 -4.91
N VAL A 40 4.73 17.86 -6.10
CA VAL A 40 5.14 16.55 -6.61
C VAL A 40 6.26 15.96 -5.75
N ILE A 41 7.27 16.77 -5.41
CA ILE A 41 8.39 16.33 -4.57
C ILE A 41 7.92 16.03 -3.16
N ALA A 42 7.10 16.91 -2.57
CA ALA A 42 6.54 16.74 -1.23
C ALA A 42 5.70 15.46 -1.14
N SER A 43 4.83 15.23 -2.12
CA SER A 43 4.01 14.02 -2.17
C SER A 43 4.87 12.76 -2.32
N SER A 44 5.93 12.82 -3.11
CA SER A 44 6.85 11.69 -3.29
C SER A 44 7.58 11.34 -2.00
N ILE A 45 8.00 12.34 -1.23
CA ILE A 45 8.61 12.14 0.10
C ILE A 45 7.62 11.49 1.05
N GLY A 46 6.37 11.98 1.06
CA GLY A 46 5.30 11.39 1.88
C GLY A 46 5.02 9.94 1.49
N PHE A 47 4.99 9.65 0.20
CA PHE A 47 4.78 8.29 -0.31
C PHE A 47 5.92 7.36 0.12
N ALA A 48 7.17 7.79 -0.01
CA ALA A 48 8.33 7.01 0.43
C ALA A 48 8.27 6.72 1.94
N ALA A 49 7.89 7.71 2.75
CA ALA A 49 7.72 7.53 4.18
C ALA A 49 6.60 6.53 4.48
N SER A 50 5.49 6.57 3.73
CA SER A 50 4.38 5.64 3.90
C SER A 50 4.78 4.20 3.55
N ILE A 51 5.61 4.01 2.55
CA ILE A 51 6.14 2.68 2.20
C ILE A 51 6.95 2.12 3.35
N ALA A 52 7.83 2.94 3.96
CA ALA A 52 8.65 2.52 5.09
C ALA A 52 7.78 2.13 6.30
N VAL A 53 6.80 2.96 6.65
CA VAL A 53 5.86 2.67 7.74
C VAL A 53 5.07 1.40 7.46
N SER A 54 4.55 1.27 6.25
CA SER A 54 3.77 0.09 5.84
C SER A 54 4.61 -1.19 5.95
N TYR A 55 5.85 -1.15 5.47
CA TYR A 55 6.75 -2.30 5.54
C TYR A 55 7.01 -2.73 6.98
N VAL A 56 7.39 -1.78 7.84
CA VAL A 56 7.72 -2.06 9.24
C VAL A 56 6.50 -2.63 9.97
N LEU A 57 5.34 -2.00 9.82
CA LEU A 57 4.11 -2.46 10.48
C LEU A 57 3.68 -3.84 9.98
N GLN A 58 3.74 -4.07 8.69
CA GLN A 58 3.34 -5.35 8.13
C GLN A 58 4.30 -6.46 8.54
N ARG A 59 5.60 -6.20 8.50
CA ARG A 59 6.59 -7.21 8.88
C ARG A 59 6.56 -7.55 10.36
N THR A 60 6.45 -6.55 11.22
CA THR A 60 6.61 -6.74 12.67
C THR A 60 5.29 -6.96 13.41
N TRP A 61 4.20 -6.40 12.92
CA TRP A 61 2.92 -6.40 13.63
C TRP A 61 1.83 -7.20 12.93
N VAL A 62 1.64 -6.99 11.63
CA VAL A 62 0.55 -7.66 10.88
C VAL A 62 0.91 -9.13 10.62
N PHE A 63 2.02 -9.39 9.97
CA PHE A 63 2.43 -10.73 9.54
C PHE A 63 3.48 -11.36 10.46
N ARG A 64 4.13 -10.58 11.30
CA ARG A 64 5.11 -11.03 12.29
C ARG A 64 6.15 -11.96 11.68
N SER A 65 6.74 -11.52 10.57
CA SER A 65 7.70 -12.30 9.79
C SER A 65 9.06 -12.35 10.47
N GLY A 66 9.65 -13.57 10.54
CA GLY A 66 11.03 -13.75 10.99
C GLY A 66 12.03 -13.84 9.85
N THR A 67 11.57 -13.72 8.60
CA THR A 67 12.44 -13.80 7.42
C THR A 67 13.33 -12.55 7.34
N ALA A 68 14.58 -12.72 6.90
CA ALA A 68 15.55 -11.63 6.83
C ALA A 68 15.06 -10.46 5.96
N HIS A 69 15.44 -9.24 6.34
CA HIS A 69 15.10 -8.03 5.58
C HIS A 69 15.62 -8.06 4.14
N THR A 70 16.74 -8.73 3.89
CA THR A 70 17.30 -8.90 2.54
C THR A 70 16.38 -9.70 1.62
N VAL A 71 15.43 -10.43 2.18
CA VAL A 71 14.42 -11.19 1.44
C VAL A 71 13.09 -10.44 1.43
N THR A 72 12.59 -10.03 2.59
CA THR A 72 11.27 -9.38 2.69
C THR A 72 11.25 -7.98 2.09
N GLY A 73 12.34 -7.22 2.22
CA GLY A 73 12.43 -5.86 1.67
C GLY A 73 12.22 -5.82 0.15
N PRO A 74 13.05 -6.54 -0.63
CA PRO A 74 12.88 -6.59 -2.08
C PRO A 74 11.53 -7.16 -2.51
N ARG A 75 11.01 -8.18 -1.82
CA ARG A 75 9.68 -8.72 -2.11
C ARG A 75 8.59 -7.69 -1.87
N PHE A 76 8.67 -6.95 -0.77
CA PHE A 76 7.71 -5.91 -0.46
C PHE A 76 7.72 -4.81 -1.53
N LEU A 77 8.89 -4.35 -1.93
CA LEU A 77 9.02 -3.35 -2.99
C LEU A 77 8.49 -3.85 -4.33
N THR A 78 8.73 -5.12 -4.65
CA THR A 78 8.21 -5.75 -5.87
C THR A 78 6.69 -5.76 -5.87
N VAL A 79 6.06 -6.16 -4.77
CA VAL A 79 4.60 -6.16 -4.65
C VAL A 79 4.05 -4.74 -4.73
N THR A 80 4.69 -3.78 -4.08
CA THR A 80 4.29 -2.37 -4.13
C THR A 80 4.35 -1.82 -5.56
N ALA A 81 5.43 -2.10 -6.28
CA ALA A 81 5.56 -1.68 -7.67
C ALA A 81 4.52 -2.34 -8.56
N ALA A 82 4.28 -3.64 -8.37
CA ALA A 82 3.25 -4.37 -9.11
C ALA A 82 1.85 -3.81 -8.83
N ALA A 83 1.56 -3.46 -7.59
CA ALA A 83 0.30 -2.86 -7.20
C ALA A 83 0.10 -1.50 -7.87
N PHE A 84 1.15 -0.68 -7.92
CA PHE A 84 1.12 0.60 -8.60
C PHE A 84 0.82 0.42 -10.09
N GLY A 85 1.51 -0.52 -10.74
CA GLY A 85 1.27 -0.85 -12.15
C GLY A 85 -0.12 -1.41 -12.40
N LEU A 86 -0.62 -2.26 -11.51
CA LEU A 86 -1.97 -2.81 -11.61
C LEU A 86 -3.03 -1.72 -11.47
N ASN A 87 -2.85 -0.79 -10.52
CA ASN A 87 -3.76 0.35 -10.38
C ASN A 87 -3.83 1.16 -11.68
N ALA A 88 -2.68 1.47 -12.27
CA ALA A 88 -2.63 2.18 -13.55
C ALA A 88 -3.32 1.38 -14.66
N ALA A 89 -3.09 0.08 -14.73
CA ALA A 89 -3.72 -0.79 -15.72
C ALA A 89 -5.23 -0.87 -15.55
N VAL A 90 -5.73 -0.99 -14.31
CA VAL A 90 -7.17 -1.03 -14.03
C VAL A 90 -7.83 0.29 -14.44
N LEU A 91 -7.21 1.41 -14.10
CA LEU A 91 -7.74 2.72 -14.49
C LEU A 91 -7.74 2.90 -16.01
N TRP A 92 -6.64 2.53 -16.66
CA TRP A 92 -6.56 2.64 -18.12
C TRP A 92 -7.60 1.75 -18.81
N ALA A 93 -7.68 0.48 -18.42
CA ALA A 93 -8.61 -0.46 -19.04
C ALA A 93 -10.07 -0.07 -18.76
N GLY A 94 -10.39 0.30 -17.52
CA GLY A 94 -11.75 0.66 -17.15
C GLY A 94 -12.22 1.96 -17.76
N VAL A 95 -11.39 3.01 -17.73
CA VAL A 95 -11.78 4.34 -18.20
C VAL A 95 -11.55 4.49 -19.70
N SER A 96 -10.34 4.17 -20.17
CA SER A 96 -9.95 4.46 -21.56
C SER A 96 -10.40 3.38 -22.54
N LEU A 97 -10.30 2.11 -22.15
CA LEU A 97 -10.62 1.00 -23.05
C LEU A 97 -12.11 0.66 -23.03
N LEU A 98 -12.72 0.56 -21.84
CA LEU A 98 -14.14 0.20 -21.69
C LEU A 98 -15.07 1.41 -21.58
N GLY A 99 -14.52 2.61 -21.46
CA GLY A 99 -15.32 3.83 -21.35
C GLY A 99 -16.08 3.99 -20.05
N GLY A 100 -15.63 3.31 -18.97
CA GLY A 100 -16.29 3.40 -17.67
C GLY A 100 -16.08 4.76 -16.98
N PRO A 101 -16.98 5.16 -16.08
CA PRO A 101 -16.80 6.39 -15.31
C PRO A 101 -15.60 6.26 -14.35
N PHE A 102 -14.76 7.28 -14.30
CA PHE A 102 -13.56 7.28 -13.44
C PHE A 102 -13.87 6.93 -11.98
N PRO A 103 -14.89 7.54 -11.31
CA PRO A 103 -15.17 7.22 -9.91
C PRO A 103 -15.47 5.74 -9.67
N VAL A 104 -16.19 5.10 -10.58
CA VAL A 104 -16.53 3.67 -10.45
C VAL A 104 -15.28 2.80 -10.63
N VAL A 105 -14.47 3.09 -11.64
CA VAL A 105 -13.23 2.34 -11.90
C VAL A 105 -12.24 2.53 -10.76
N GLN A 106 -12.12 3.75 -10.23
CA GLN A 106 -11.26 4.04 -9.09
C GLN A 106 -11.73 3.27 -7.84
N ALA A 107 -13.03 3.19 -7.61
CA ALA A 107 -13.59 2.41 -6.49
C ALA A 107 -13.23 0.93 -6.62
N VAL A 108 -13.31 0.37 -7.83
CA VAL A 108 -12.90 -1.02 -8.07
C VAL A 108 -11.43 -1.22 -7.74
N ALA A 109 -10.56 -0.31 -8.18
CA ALA A 109 -9.13 -0.39 -7.88
C ALA A 109 -8.86 -0.29 -6.38
N ILE A 110 -9.51 0.64 -5.68
CA ILE A 110 -9.37 0.83 -4.23
C ILE A 110 -9.75 -0.42 -3.45
N LEU A 111 -10.75 -1.16 -3.92
CA LEU A 111 -11.18 -2.40 -3.27
C LEU A 111 -10.29 -3.58 -3.65
N LEU A 112 -9.86 -3.66 -4.91
CA LEU A 112 -9.09 -4.79 -5.44
C LEU A 112 -7.64 -4.79 -4.97
N ILE A 113 -6.96 -3.65 -5.03
CA ILE A 113 -5.52 -3.57 -4.78
C ILE A 113 -5.14 -3.99 -3.35
N PRO A 114 -5.81 -3.51 -2.28
CA PRO A 114 -5.48 -3.95 -0.92
C PRO A 114 -5.67 -5.46 -0.71
N VAL A 115 -6.69 -6.06 -1.33
CA VAL A 115 -6.95 -7.49 -1.23
C VAL A 115 -5.79 -8.28 -1.85
N LEU A 116 -5.35 -7.89 -3.05
CA LEU A 116 -4.22 -8.54 -3.71
C LEU A 116 -2.92 -8.33 -2.93
N ASN A 117 -2.68 -7.12 -2.42
CA ASN A 117 -1.52 -6.83 -1.59
C ASN A 117 -1.50 -7.71 -0.34
N TYR A 118 -2.62 -7.83 0.35
CA TYR A 118 -2.71 -8.69 1.53
C TYR A 118 -2.39 -10.14 1.19
N LEU A 119 -2.96 -10.66 0.11
CA LEU A 119 -2.72 -12.04 -0.29
C LEU A 119 -1.25 -12.28 -0.67
N LEU A 120 -0.65 -11.38 -1.42
CA LEU A 120 0.74 -11.52 -1.83
C LEU A 120 1.69 -11.36 -0.65
N HIS A 121 1.45 -10.40 0.25
CA HIS A 121 2.29 -10.21 1.42
C HIS A 121 2.17 -11.38 2.39
N SER A 122 0.97 -11.91 2.61
CA SER A 122 0.75 -13.01 3.54
C SER A 122 1.32 -14.34 3.02
N ARG A 123 1.34 -14.53 1.70
CA ARG A 123 1.74 -15.81 1.10
C ARG A 123 3.15 -15.82 0.55
N TRP A 124 3.73 -14.66 0.28
CA TRP A 124 5.05 -14.58 -0.32
C TRP A 124 6.00 -13.64 0.41
N THR A 125 5.64 -12.36 0.55
CA THR A 125 6.55 -11.33 1.07
C THR A 125 7.06 -11.66 2.47
N PHE A 126 6.17 -11.99 3.38
CA PHE A 126 6.47 -12.17 4.80
C PHE A 126 6.38 -13.63 5.25
N THR A 127 6.65 -14.54 4.37
CA THR A 127 6.67 -15.98 4.72
C THR A 127 7.97 -16.44 5.32
#